data_0a4a0771ff27410eb9d8d775bdf74f6c
#
_entry.id   0a4a0771ff27410eb9d8d775bdf74f6c
#
_cell.length_a   1.000
_cell.length_b   1.000
_cell.length_c   1.000
_cell.angle_alpha   90.00
_cell.angle_beta   90.00
_cell.angle_gamma   90.00
#
_symmetry.space_group_name_H-M   'P 1'
#
loop_
_entity.id
_entity.type
_entity.pdbx_description
1 polymer ?
#
loop_
_entity_poly.entity_id
_entity_poly.type
_entity_poly.pdbx_seq_one_letter_code
_entity_poly.pdbx_strand_id
1 'polypeptide(L)'
;DHPYGSDGWGIDMVAMLMQSLYPYINDPTYGTQVKAKLQEGYDIILGYKSASSVEPMGNDYSFYSWGTTNSESAAQVICAMCVMGVDVGYDPNFSDAANKQGVLYSWLNRFLCSNETGFGHDSNGYNEMATYQSMYALQWYLGFFEHGGAGFPYSLYYHQQDFSRALSKECAITKFTLEGQDGVISNREITIKVPDGMPLEKLTPVVEVSEGAQLIAPAFPVTFVEGTPTAF
;
A
#
# COMPACT_ATOMS: atom_id res chain seq x y z
N ASP A 1 3.51 3.40 -31.51
CA ASP A 1 2.75 2.29 -30.96
C ASP A 1 2.48 2.56 -29.48
N HIS A 2 1.24 2.66 -29.10
CA HIS A 2 0.82 2.97 -27.75
C HIS A 2 0.80 1.66 -26.94
N PRO A 3 1.63 1.44 -25.91
CA PRO A 3 1.72 0.15 -25.22
C PRO A 3 0.45 -0.19 -24.46
N TYR A 4 -0.37 0.80 -24.12
CA TYR A 4 -1.63 0.60 -23.41
C TYR A 4 -2.83 0.46 -24.35
N GLY A 5 -2.60 0.40 -25.65
CA GLY A 5 -3.62 0.20 -26.69
C GLY A 5 -4.60 1.36 -26.86
N SER A 6 -5.23 1.41 -28.03
CA SER A 6 -6.36 2.29 -28.29
C SER A 6 -7.70 1.54 -28.21
N ASP A 7 -7.70 0.26 -27.91
CA ASP A 7 -8.74 -0.66 -28.31
C ASP A 7 -9.55 -1.26 -27.13
N GLY A 8 -9.75 -0.49 -26.06
CA GLY A 8 -10.66 -0.90 -24.99
C GLY A 8 -10.09 -1.96 -24.03
N TRP A 9 -8.79 -1.99 -23.87
CA TRP A 9 -8.16 -2.82 -22.85
C TRP A 9 -8.53 -2.29 -21.46
N GLY A 10 -8.94 -3.17 -20.57
CA GLY A 10 -9.31 -2.81 -19.22
C GLY A 10 -8.13 -2.28 -18.39
N ILE A 11 -8.45 -1.67 -17.27
CA ILE A 11 -7.47 -1.12 -16.34
C ILE A 11 -6.49 -2.19 -15.80
N ASP A 12 -6.95 -3.43 -15.69
CA ASP A 12 -6.16 -4.61 -15.34
C ASP A 12 -4.99 -4.82 -16.31
N MET A 13 -5.22 -4.63 -17.62
CA MET A 13 -4.16 -4.78 -18.61
C MET A 13 -3.12 -3.67 -18.51
N VAL A 14 -3.52 -2.43 -18.21
CA VAL A 14 -2.59 -1.34 -17.91
C VAL A 14 -1.71 -1.70 -16.73
N ALA A 15 -2.31 -2.16 -15.65
CA ALA A 15 -1.61 -2.57 -14.43
C ALA A 15 -0.65 -3.74 -14.67
N MET A 16 -1.06 -4.76 -15.44
CA MET A 16 -0.20 -5.88 -15.81
C MET A 16 1.00 -5.46 -16.67
N LEU A 17 0.79 -4.54 -17.61
CA LEU A 17 1.89 -3.99 -18.42
C LEU A 17 2.89 -3.20 -17.57
N MET A 18 2.42 -2.43 -16.59
CA MET A 18 3.30 -1.75 -15.64
C MET A 18 4.18 -2.73 -14.88
N GLN A 19 3.60 -3.81 -14.35
CA GLN A 19 4.33 -4.87 -13.67
C GLN A 19 5.39 -5.51 -14.59
N SER A 20 5.04 -5.75 -15.85
CA SER A 20 5.94 -6.37 -16.84
C SER A 20 7.09 -5.45 -17.27
N LEU A 21 6.88 -4.14 -17.28
CA LEU A 21 7.88 -3.15 -17.67
C LEU A 21 8.87 -2.83 -16.54
N TYR A 22 8.43 -2.90 -15.29
CA TYR A 22 9.22 -2.45 -14.15
C TYR A 22 10.60 -3.08 -14.02
N PRO A 23 10.84 -4.37 -14.29
CA PRO A 23 12.17 -4.97 -14.22
C PRO A 23 13.21 -4.27 -15.10
N TYR A 24 12.78 -3.53 -16.12
CA TYR A 24 13.63 -2.81 -17.06
C TYR A 24 13.83 -1.33 -16.70
N ILE A 25 13.38 -0.89 -15.53
CA ILE A 25 13.43 0.53 -15.13
C ILE A 25 14.84 1.10 -15.07
N ASN A 26 15.84 0.25 -14.85
CA ASN A 26 17.26 0.60 -14.81
C ASN A 26 18.06 0.08 -16.02
N ASP A 27 17.36 -0.41 -17.05
CA ASP A 27 18.02 -0.85 -18.29
C ASP A 27 18.75 0.32 -18.94
N PRO A 28 20.04 0.18 -19.31
CA PRO A 28 20.84 1.28 -19.86
C PRO A 28 20.32 1.80 -21.20
N THR A 29 19.59 1.00 -21.95
CA THR A 29 19.04 1.36 -23.28
C THR A 29 17.59 1.85 -23.17
N TYR A 30 16.76 1.16 -22.41
CA TYR A 30 15.33 1.36 -22.38
C TYR A 30 14.79 2.00 -21.10
N GLY A 31 15.59 2.09 -20.02
CA GLY A 31 15.13 2.52 -18.70
C GLY A 31 14.42 3.88 -18.70
N THR A 32 14.89 4.86 -19.51
CA THR A 32 14.21 6.16 -19.63
C THR A 32 12.82 6.03 -20.25
N GLN A 33 12.68 5.20 -21.29
CA GLN A 33 11.40 4.95 -21.93
C GLN A 33 10.46 4.17 -21.02
N VAL A 34 10.99 3.19 -20.28
CA VAL A 34 10.24 2.42 -19.28
C VAL A 34 9.67 3.33 -18.19
N LYS A 35 10.49 4.22 -17.62
CA LYS A 35 10.03 5.20 -16.63
C LYS A 35 8.89 6.07 -17.15
N ALA A 36 9.02 6.56 -18.39
CA ALA A 36 7.97 7.35 -19.00
C ALA A 36 6.66 6.54 -19.19
N LYS A 37 6.76 5.27 -19.56
CA LYS A 37 5.60 4.41 -19.72
C LYS A 37 4.96 3.98 -18.41
N LEU A 38 5.75 3.75 -17.38
CA LEU A 38 5.23 3.51 -16.03
C LEU A 38 4.46 4.73 -15.50
N GLN A 39 4.98 5.94 -15.70
CA GLN A 39 4.28 7.16 -15.33
C GLN A 39 2.98 7.34 -16.13
N GLU A 40 3.01 7.05 -17.43
CA GLU A 40 1.80 7.09 -18.26
C GLU A 40 0.73 6.11 -17.76
N GLY A 41 1.12 4.88 -17.41
CA GLY A 41 0.20 3.90 -16.82
C GLY A 41 -0.40 4.36 -15.49
N TYR A 42 0.43 4.94 -14.63
CA TYR A 42 0.00 5.55 -13.38
C TYR A 42 -1.04 6.67 -13.60
N ASP A 43 -0.75 7.59 -14.54
CA ASP A 43 -1.66 8.68 -14.89
C ASP A 43 -3.00 8.17 -15.48
N ILE A 44 -2.97 7.08 -16.25
CA ILE A 44 -4.18 6.42 -16.75
C ILE A 44 -5.00 5.86 -15.59
N ILE A 45 -4.38 5.16 -14.66
CA ILE A 45 -5.06 4.59 -13.48
C ILE A 45 -5.74 5.69 -12.67
N LEU A 46 -5.11 6.84 -12.50
CA LEU A 46 -5.70 8.00 -11.83
C LEU A 46 -6.68 8.80 -12.71
N GLY A 47 -6.85 8.44 -13.98
CA GLY A 47 -7.75 9.15 -14.91
C GLY A 47 -7.25 10.51 -15.38
N TYR A 48 -5.97 10.83 -15.20
CA TYR A 48 -5.39 12.11 -15.63
C TYR A 48 -5.17 12.20 -17.14
N LYS A 49 -5.12 11.08 -17.85
CA LYS A 49 -5.01 11.02 -19.31
C LYS A 49 -6.17 10.22 -19.89
N SER A 50 -7.20 10.91 -20.28
CA SER A 50 -8.44 10.32 -20.82
C SER A 50 -8.35 9.86 -22.28
N ALA A 51 -7.17 9.69 -22.84
CA ALA A 51 -7.00 9.38 -24.26
C ALA A 51 -7.20 7.91 -24.61
N SER A 52 -7.45 7.05 -23.66
CA SER A 52 -7.73 5.63 -23.89
C SER A 52 -9.16 5.30 -23.47
N SER A 53 -9.70 4.26 -24.06
CA SER A 53 -10.98 3.65 -23.66
C SER A 53 -10.90 2.88 -22.32
N VAL A 54 -9.80 3.04 -21.59
CA VAL A 54 -9.58 2.42 -20.29
C VAL A 54 -10.37 3.21 -19.24
N GLU A 55 -11.16 2.51 -18.47
CA GLU A 55 -11.92 3.10 -17.36
C GLU A 55 -10.98 3.43 -16.19
N PRO A 56 -10.89 4.70 -15.77
CA PRO A 56 -10.07 5.09 -14.64
C PRO A 56 -10.69 4.62 -13.32
N MET A 57 -9.97 4.86 -12.23
CA MET A 57 -10.48 4.65 -10.88
C MET A 57 -11.77 5.45 -10.65
N GLY A 58 -12.83 4.78 -10.20
CA GLY A 58 -14.10 5.42 -9.84
C GLY A 58 -14.00 6.26 -8.56
N ASN A 59 -15.00 7.10 -8.32
CA ASN A 59 -15.09 7.94 -7.11
C ASN A 59 -15.18 7.12 -5.81
N ASP A 60 -15.53 5.85 -5.91
CA ASP A 60 -15.59 4.88 -4.81
C ASP A 60 -14.30 4.06 -4.69
N TYR A 61 -13.23 4.47 -5.37
CA TYR A 61 -11.94 3.78 -5.44
C TYR A 61 -12.03 2.36 -6.04
N SER A 62 -13.04 2.09 -6.85
CA SER A 62 -13.19 0.83 -7.56
C SER A 62 -12.72 0.94 -9.01
N PHE A 63 -12.48 -0.20 -9.64
CA PHE A 63 -12.01 -0.26 -11.01
C PHE A 63 -12.99 -1.04 -11.88
N TYR A 64 -13.37 -0.42 -12.98
CA TYR A 64 -14.26 -1.00 -13.97
C TYR A 64 -13.46 -1.57 -15.14
N SER A 65 -13.76 -2.78 -15.53
CA SER A 65 -13.13 -3.47 -16.66
C SER A 65 -14.03 -4.59 -17.13
N TRP A 66 -14.02 -4.86 -18.42
CA TRP A 66 -14.77 -5.97 -19.01
C TRP A 66 -16.28 -5.96 -18.72
N GLY A 67 -16.86 -4.78 -18.62
CA GLY A 67 -18.30 -4.61 -18.43
C GLY A 67 -18.78 -4.55 -16.98
N THR A 68 -17.89 -4.68 -16.00
CA THR A 68 -18.24 -4.59 -14.57
C THR A 68 -17.10 -4.04 -13.73
N THR A 69 -17.42 -3.53 -12.54
CA THR A 69 -16.44 -3.32 -11.49
C THR A 69 -16.07 -4.68 -10.89
N ASN A 70 -14.80 -5.03 -10.89
CA ASN A 70 -14.38 -6.37 -10.51
C ASN A 70 -13.13 -6.40 -9.64
N SER A 71 -13.02 -7.50 -8.90
CA SER A 71 -11.96 -7.75 -7.94
C SER A 71 -10.59 -7.88 -8.60
N GLU A 72 -10.53 -8.50 -9.75
CA GLU A 72 -9.31 -8.78 -10.49
C GLU A 72 -8.63 -7.49 -10.95
N SER A 73 -9.41 -6.52 -11.42
CA SER A 73 -8.88 -5.20 -11.81
C SER A 73 -8.27 -4.48 -10.60
N ALA A 74 -8.95 -4.50 -9.45
CA ALA A 74 -8.41 -3.93 -8.21
C ALA A 74 -7.11 -4.65 -7.79
N ALA A 75 -7.10 -5.97 -7.85
CA ALA A 75 -5.94 -6.79 -7.53
C ALA A 75 -4.72 -6.44 -8.40
N GLN A 76 -4.91 -6.33 -9.72
CA GLN A 76 -3.83 -5.96 -10.64
C GLN A 76 -3.31 -4.54 -10.40
N VAL A 77 -4.21 -3.58 -10.09
CA VAL A 77 -3.79 -2.22 -9.74
C VAL A 77 -2.99 -2.21 -8.44
N ILE A 78 -3.41 -2.94 -7.41
CA ILE A 78 -2.65 -3.05 -6.16
C ILE A 78 -1.24 -3.57 -6.44
N CYS A 79 -1.08 -4.62 -7.24
CA CYS A 79 0.23 -5.13 -7.64
C CYS A 79 1.07 -4.08 -8.37
N ALA A 80 0.49 -3.35 -9.33
CA ALA A 80 1.19 -2.32 -10.09
C ALA A 80 1.64 -1.16 -9.19
N MET A 81 0.83 -0.77 -8.22
CA MET A 81 1.18 0.29 -7.26
C MET A 81 2.30 -0.16 -6.32
N CYS A 82 2.27 -1.40 -5.84
CA CYS A 82 3.38 -1.98 -5.08
C CYS A 82 4.70 -1.90 -5.86
N VAL A 83 4.67 -2.26 -7.14
CA VAL A 83 5.84 -2.15 -8.03
C VAL A 83 6.34 -0.71 -8.15
N MET A 84 5.43 0.26 -8.25
CA MET A 84 5.75 1.68 -8.33
C MET A 84 6.22 2.29 -7.00
N GLY A 85 6.18 1.54 -5.90
CA GLY A 85 6.50 2.06 -4.57
C GLY A 85 5.38 2.91 -3.97
N VAL A 86 4.14 2.75 -4.44
CA VAL A 86 2.97 3.49 -3.99
C VAL A 86 2.13 2.62 -3.05
N ASP A 87 1.93 3.11 -1.84
CA ASP A 87 1.08 2.46 -0.83
C ASP A 87 -0.39 2.82 -1.04
N VAL A 88 -1.14 1.92 -1.65
CA VAL A 88 -2.58 2.13 -1.92
C VAL A 88 -3.45 2.23 -0.67
N GLY A 89 -2.92 1.87 0.49
CA GLY A 89 -3.62 2.01 1.76
C GLY A 89 -3.47 3.40 2.41
N TYR A 90 -2.44 4.16 2.01
CA TYR A 90 -2.08 5.43 2.63
C TYR A 90 -1.84 6.58 1.64
N ASP A 91 -1.50 6.30 0.38
CA ASP A 91 -1.32 7.34 -0.62
C ASP A 91 -2.64 8.10 -0.84
N PRO A 92 -2.66 9.43 -0.75
CA PRO A 92 -3.90 10.22 -0.82
C PRO A 92 -4.63 10.12 -2.17
N ASN A 93 -3.97 9.67 -3.23
CA ASN A 93 -4.64 9.41 -4.51
C ASN A 93 -5.43 8.10 -4.51
N PHE A 94 -5.10 7.16 -3.62
CA PHE A 94 -5.69 5.82 -3.56
C PHE A 94 -6.43 5.55 -2.26
N SER A 95 -6.33 6.43 -1.26
CA SER A 95 -6.90 6.21 0.06
C SER A 95 -7.30 7.50 0.75
N ASP A 96 -8.44 7.46 1.42
CA ASP A 96 -8.82 8.36 2.50
C ASP A 96 -8.95 7.54 3.78
N ALA A 97 -7.80 7.24 4.39
CA ALA A 97 -7.73 6.38 5.55
C ALA A 97 -8.52 6.91 6.76
N ALA A 98 -8.62 8.24 6.90
CA ALA A 98 -9.39 8.88 7.98
C ALA A 98 -10.89 8.54 7.91
N ASN A 99 -11.42 8.44 6.69
CA ASN A 99 -12.82 8.09 6.43
C ASN A 99 -13.01 6.60 6.11
N LYS A 100 -11.97 5.78 6.20
CA LYS A 100 -11.98 4.37 5.83
C LYS A 100 -12.48 4.16 4.40
N GLN A 101 -12.01 4.98 3.49
CA GLN A 101 -12.26 4.91 2.06
C GLN A 101 -10.94 4.69 1.32
N GLY A 102 -11.00 4.07 0.17
CA GLY A 102 -9.83 3.82 -0.66
C GLY A 102 -9.88 2.47 -1.35
N VAL A 103 -8.86 2.22 -2.16
CA VAL A 103 -8.78 1.00 -2.98
C VAL A 103 -8.88 -0.27 -2.12
N LEU A 104 -8.13 -0.37 -1.04
CA LEU A 104 -8.18 -1.54 -0.15
C LEU A 104 -9.54 -1.70 0.53
N TYR A 105 -10.11 -0.60 1.05
CA TYR A 105 -11.42 -0.64 1.70
C TYR A 105 -12.52 -1.03 0.73
N SER A 106 -12.55 -0.44 -0.46
CA SER A 106 -13.52 -0.76 -1.51
C SER A 106 -13.39 -2.22 -1.94
N TRP A 107 -12.18 -2.67 -2.19
CA TRP A 107 -11.89 -4.03 -2.62
C TRP A 107 -12.29 -5.07 -1.58
N LEU A 108 -11.85 -4.93 -0.33
CA LEU A 108 -12.17 -5.88 0.74
C LEU A 108 -13.67 -5.88 1.08
N ASN A 109 -14.28 -4.71 1.20
CA ASN A 109 -15.70 -4.63 1.58
C ASN A 109 -16.65 -5.17 0.50
N ARG A 110 -16.25 -5.09 -0.78
CA ARG A 110 -17.13 -5.47 -1.88
C ARG A 110 -16.95 -6.90 -2.32
N PHE A 111 -15.72 -7.40 -2.32
CA PHE A 111 -15.38 -8.66 -2.97
C PHE A 111 -14.92 -9.77 -2.03
N LEU A 112 -14.48 -9.47 -0.82
CA LEU A 112 -14.15 -10.51 0.14
C LEU A 112 -15.42 -11.29 0.51
N CYS A 113 -15.38 -12.60 0.37
CA CYS A 113 -16.50 -13.47 0.77
C CYS A 113 -16.81 -13.31 2.26
N SER A 114 -18.09 -13.38 2.61
CA SER A 114 -18.54 -13.18 4.01
C SER A 114 -17.94 -14.20 5.00
N ASN A 115 -17.51 -15.36 4.51
CA ASN A 115 -16.83 -16.40 5.29
C ASN A 115 -15.31 -16.34 5.21
N GLU A 116 -14.76 -15.28 4.59
CA GLU A 116 -13.32 -15.03 4.41
C GLU A 116 -12.56 -16.15 3.68
N THR A 117 -13.25 -17.00 2.92
CA THR A 117 -12.63 -18.13 2.21
C THR A 117 -12.08 -17.78 0.84
N GLY A 118 -12.30 -16.56 0.36
CA GLY A 118 -11.84 -16.11 -0.96
C GLY A 118 -12.51 -14.82 -1.38
N PHE A 119 -12.45 -14.54 -2.67
CA PHE A 119 -12.97 -13.32 -3.29
C PHE A 119 -13.98 -13.64 -4.38
N GLY A 120 -14.92 -12.74 -4.58
CA GLY A 120 -15.84 -12.78 -5.69
C GLY A 120 -15.37 -11.89 -6.85
N HIS A 121 -15.94 -12.11 -8.00
CA HIS A 121 -15.65 -11.36 -9.23
C HIS A 121 -16.21 -9.93 -9.17
N ASP A 122 -17.51 -9.78 -9.12
CA ASP A 122 -18.25 -8.51 -9.11
C ASP A 122 -19.04 -8.25 -7.82
N SER A 123 -19.01 -9.19 -6.92
CA SER A 123 -19.68 -9.19 -5.63
C SER A 123 -18.92 -10.09 -4.64
N ASN A 124 -19.44 -10.31 -3.44
CA ASN A 124 -18.81 -11.16 -2.43
C ASN A 124 -19.09 -12.67 -2.58
N GLY A 125 -19.61 -13.10 -3.72
CA GLY A 125 -19.79 -14.52 -4.04
C GLY A 125 -18.47 -15.14 -4.52
N TYR A 126 -18.09 -16.28 -3.93
CA TYR A 126 -16.81 -16.92 -4.27
C TYR A 126 -16.63 -17.14 -5.78
N ASN A 127 -15.48 -16.74 -6.27
CA ASN A 127 -15.00 -16.98 -7.63
C ASN A 127 -13.53 -17.42 -7.58
N GLU A 128 -13.19 -18.50 -8.28
CA GLU A 128 -11.87 -19.08 -8.23
C GLU A 128 -10.79 -18.15 -8.81
N MET A 129 -11.05 -17.54 -9.97
CA MET A 129 -10.11 -16.63 -10.63
C MET A 129 -9.92 -15.34 -9.82
N ALA A 130 -11.02 -14.75 -9.33
CA ALA A 130 -10.97 -13.59 -8.45
C ALA A 130 -10.18 -13.89 -7.17
N THR A 131 -10.42 -15.05 -6.56
CA THR A 131 -9.67 -15.49 -5.38
C THR A 131 -8.20 -15.63 -5.67
N TYR A 132 -7.83 -16.29 -6.76
CA TYR A 132 -6.43 -16.48 -7.16
C TYR A 132 -5.71 -15.14 -7.34
N GLN A 133 -6.29 -14.22 -8.12
CA GLN A 133 -5.67 -12.91 -8.37
C GLN A 133 -5.64 -12.03 -7.11
N SER A 134 -6.66 -12.11 -6.29
CA SER A 134 -6.72 -11.37 -5.02
C SER A 134 -5.68 -11.88 -4.02
N MET A 135 -5.51 -13.19 -3.88
CA MET A 135 -4.47 -13.76 -3.02
C MET A 135 -3.07 -13.38 -3.50
N TYR A 136 -2.87 -13.31 -4.81
CA TYR A 136 -1.64 -12.81 -5.41
C TYR A 136 -1.38 -11.34 -5.02
N ALA A 137 -2.41 -10.48 -5.13
CA ALA A 137 -2.31 -9.08 -4.76
C ALA A 137 -2.05 -8.87 -3.26
N LEU A 138 -2.69 -9.67 -2.39
CA LEU A 138 -2.43 -9.65 -0.95
C LEU A 138 -0.98 -10.00 -0.65
N GLN A 139 -0.43 -11.00 -1.32
CA GLN A 139 0.97 -11.38 -1.15
C GLN A 139 1.92 -10.26 -1.61
N TRP A 140 1.63 -9.60 -2.72
CA TRP A 140 2.40 -8.45 -3.17
C TRP A 140 2.34 -7.29 -2.19
N TYR A 141 1.17 -6.97 -1.69
CA TYR A 141 0.97 -5.88 -0.75
C TYR A 141 1.65 -6.18 0.60
N LEU A 142 1.59 -7.42 1.07
CA LEU A 142 2.34 -7.85 2.26
C LEU A 142 3.85 -7.70 2.06
N GLY A 143 4.38 -8.19 0.93
CA GLY A 143 5.80 -8.05 0.60
C GLY A 143 6.23 -6.59 0.47
N PHE A 144 5.38 -5.72 -0.06
CA PHE A 144 5.61 -4.28 -0.11
C PHE A 144 5.84 -3.69 1.29
N PHE A 145 5.02 -4.05 2.27
CA PHE A 145 5.22 -3.63 3.66
C PHE A 145 6.48 -4.21 4.29
N GLU A 146 6.72 -5.48 4.10
CA GLU A 146 7.89 -6.17 4.66
C GLU A 146 9.22 -5.58 4.16
N HIS A 147 9.23 -4.97 2.99
CA HIS A 147 10.42 -4.35 2.39
C HIS A 147 10.45 -2.81 2.47
N GLY A 148 9.64 -2.21 3.31
CA GLY A 148 9.68 -0.78 3.60
C GLY A 148 9.12 0.13 2.49
N GLY A 149 8.23 -0.37 1.65
CA GLY A 149 7.54 0.43 0.64
C GLY A 149 8.40 0.93 -0.52
N ALA A 150 9.67 0.55 -0.59
CA ALA A 150 10.60 1.04 -1.59
C ALA A 150 10.60 0.16 -2.84
N GLY A 151 9.83 0.57 -3.85
CA GLY A 151 9.96 0.13 -5.26
C GLY A 151 10.30 -1.35 -5.46
N PHE A 152 9.54 -2.22 -4.85
CA PHE A 152 9.93 -3.60 -4.70
C PHE A 152 9.58 -4.41 -5.95
N PRO A 153 10.57 -4.95 -6.67
CA PRO A 153 10.33 -5.90 -7.72
C PRO A 153 10.16 -7.30 -7.12
N TYR A 154 9.11 -7.52 -6.33
CA TYR A 154 8.77 -8.88 -5.97
C TYR A 154 8.08 -9.53 -7.17
N SER A 155 8.87 -10.01 -8.08
CA SER A 155 8.39 -10.99 -9.02
C SER A 155 8.31 -12.32 -8.29
N LEU A 156 7.13 -12.90 -8.15
CA LEU A 156 6.98 -14.30 -7.79
C LEU A 156 7.78 -15.22 -8.73
N TYR A 157 8.20 -14.70 -9.86
CA TYR A 157 9.05 -15.37 -10.84
C TYR A 157 10.55 -15.21 -10.56
N TYR A 158 10.95 -14.31 -9.68
CA TYR A 158 12.36 -14.14 -9.27
C TYR A 158 12.63 -14.78 -7.91
N HIS A 159 12.34 -16.05 -7.78
CA HIS A 159 12.67 -16.85 -6.61
C HIS A 159 14.17 -17.08 -6.38
N GLN A 160 15.04 -16.23 -6.84
CA GLN A 160 16.49 -16.41 -6.68
C GLN A 160 17.20 -15.28 -5.94
N GLN A 161 16.52 -14.45 -5.19
CA GLN A 161 17.24 -13.50 -4.36
C GLN A 161 16.96 -13.74 -2.89
N ASP A 162 17.95 -14.39 -2.33
CA ASP A 162 18.44 -14.26 -0.96
C ASP A 162 17.37 -14.11 0.15
N PHE A 163 16.68 -15.19 0.45
CA PHE A 163 15.98 -15.35 1.72
C PHE A 163 16.90 -15.27 2.95
N SER A 164 18.19 -14.95 2.77
CA SER A 164 19.13 -14.74 3.85
C SER A 164 18.98 -13.41 4.58
N ARG A 165 18.25 -12.45 4.01
CA ARG A 165 17.70 -11.36 4.80
C ARG A 165 16.52 -11.89 5.57
N ALA A 166 16.79 -12.43 6.73
CA ALA A 166 15.78 -12.59 7.76
C ALA A 166 15.11 -11.21 7.91
N LEU A 167 13.92 -11.09 7.32
CA LEU A 167 13.07 -9.91 7.51
C LEU A 167 12.90 -9.79 9.02
N SER A 168 13.38 -8.69 9.58
CA SER A 168 13.07 -8.40 10.97
C SER A 168 11.55 -8.32 11.06
N LYS A 169 10.92 -9.30 11.68
CA LYS A 169 9.51 -9.30 12.03
C LYS A 169 9.23 -8.35 13.20
N GLU A 170 10.25 -7.68 13.66
CA GLU A 170 10.19 -6.78 14.78
C GLU A 170 9.79 -5.39 14.27
N CYS A 171 8.50 -5.13 14.28
CA CYS A 171 7.95 -3.80 14.16
C CYS A 171 7.64 -3.30 15.58
N ALA A 172 8.66 -2.83 16.26
CA ALA A 172 8.55 -2.42 17.65
C ALA A 172 9.20 -1.05 17.90
N ILE A 173 8.60 -0.28 18.79
CA ILE A 173 9.28 0.87 19.38
C ILE A 173 10.28 0.32 20.41
N THR A 174 11.55 0.55 20.17
CA THR A 174 12.65 0.05 21.01
C THR A 174 13.04 1.05 22.11
N LYS A 175 12.79 2.33 21.87
CA LYS A 175 12.98 3.39 22.84
C LYS A 175 11.98 4.51 22.65
N PHE A 176 11.56 5.09 23.75
CA PHE A 176 10.68 6.25 23.76
C PHE A 176 11.15 7.20 24.87
N THR A 177 11.48 8.42 24.53
CA THR A 177 11.94 9.44 25.47
C THR A 177 11.16 10.72 25.27
N LEU A 178 10.67 11.31 26.36
CA LEU A 178 9.95 12.57 26.34
C LEU A 178 10.55 13.52 27.36
N GLU A 179 11.01 14.69 26.93
CA GLU A 179 11.64 15.70 27.79
C GLU A 179 12.73 15.11 28.69
N GLY A 180 13.53 14.18 28.13
CA GLY A 180 14.62 13.53 28.83
C GLY A 180 14.23 12.41 29.80
N GLN A 181 12.95 12.08 29.89
CA GLN A 181 12.45 10.95 30.66
C GLN A 181 12.24 9.74 29.72
N ASP A 182 12.77 8.59 30.12
CA ASP A 182 12.59 7.35 29.36
C ASP A 182 11.25 6.69 29.72
N GLY A 183 10.52 6.30 28.68
CA GLY A 183 9.29 5.52 28.81
C GLY A 183 9.57 4.04 29.04
N VAL A 184 8.74 3.41 29.85
CA VAL A 184 8.74 1.95 30.04
C VAL A 184 7.86 1.32 28.97
N ILE A 185 8.47 0.50 28.11
CA ILE A 185 7.76 -0.19 27.02
C ILE A 185 7.41 -1.60 27.50
N SER A 186 6.13 -1.95 27.47
CA SER A 186 5.63 -3.26 27.86
C SER A 186 4.34 -3.59 27.09
N ASN A 187 4.28 -4.75 26.44
CA ASN A 187 3.05 -5.30 25.82
C ASN A 187 2.29 -4.32 24.92
N ARG A 188 2.95 -3.58 24.04
CA ARG A 188 2.37 -2.55 23.16
C ARG A 188 1.91 -1.27 23.88
N GLU A 189 2.29 -1.10 25.13
CA GLU A 189 2.04 0.12 25.89
C GLU A 189 3.35 0.78 26.26
N ILE A 190 3.36 2.09 26.23
CA ILE A 190 4.47 2.91 26.70
C ILE A 190 3.96 3.75 27.86
N THR A 191 4.51 3.51 29.03
CA THR A 191 4.20 4.32 30.20
C THR A 191 5.34 5.26 30.50
N ILE A 192 5.06 6.55 30.56
CA ILE A 192 6.05 7.56 30.94
C ILE A 192 5.55 8.37 32.12
N LYS A 193 6.45 8.65 33.05
CA LYS A 193 6.19 9.54 34.18
C LYS A 193 6.89 10.86 33.94
N VAL A 194 6.11 11.90 33.89
CA VAL A 194 6.60 13.27 33.73
C VAL A 194 6.47 14.05 35.04
N PRO A 195 7.23 15.12 35.23
CA PRO A 195 7.10 15.99 36.41
C PRO A 195 5.68 16.57 36.54
N ASP A 196 5.20 16.71 37.77
CA ASP A 196 3.93 17.35 38.05
C ASP A 196 3.91 18.80 37.53
N GLY A 197 2.81 19.16 36.86
CA GLY A 197 2.63 20.46 36.22
C GLY A 197 3.35 20.64 34.87
N MET A 198 3.95 19.60 34.30
CA MET A 198 4.53 19.66 32.97
C MET A 198 3.45 19.87 31.91
N PRO A 199 3.58 20.87 30.99
CA PRO A 199 2.67 21.00 29.87
C PRO A 199 2.71 19.78 28.97
N LEU A 200 1.55 19.17 28.69
CA LEU A 200 1.44 17.99 27.82
C LEU A 200 1.08 18.32 26.37
N GLU A 201 1.06 19.59 26.03
CA GLU A 201 0.70 20.06 24.68
C GLU A 201 1.94 20.23 23.80
N LYS A 202 1.82 19.83 22.54
CA LYS A 202 2.82 20.04 21.48
C LYS A 202 4.20 19.47 21.82
N LEU A 203 4.24 18.28 22.40
CA LEU A 203 5.47 17.59 22.72
C LEU A 203 6.00 16.79 21.54
N THR A 204 7.31 16.70 21.44
CA THR A 204 8.00 15.92 20.41
C THR A 204 8.84 14.83 21.10
N PRO A 205 8.31 13.62 21.24
CA PRO A 205 9.09 12.52 21.80
C PRO A 205 10.20 12.11 20.83
N VAL A 206 11.27 11.57 21.39
CA VAL A 206 12.29 10.84 20.63
C VAL A 206 11.90 9.39 20.63
N VAL A 207 11.67 8.83 19.43
CA VAL A 207 11.23 7.44 19.24
C VAL A 207 12.28 6.70 18.42
N GLU A 208 12.80 5.60 18.97
CA GLU A 208 13.64 4.66 18.23
C GLU A 208 12.80 3.41 17.93
N VAL A 209 12.91 2.90 16.71
CA VAL A 209 12.21 1.70 16.27
C VAL A 209 13.21 0.60 15.93
N SER A 210 12.75 -0.64 15.85
CA SER A 210 13.57 -1.76 15.43
C SER A 210 14.17 -1.53 14.04
N GLU A 211 15.30 -2.18 13.76
CA GLU A 211 16.01 -2.03 12.50
C GLU A 211 15.10 -2.36 11.31
N GLY A 212 14.99 -1.43 10.37
CA GLY A 212 14.11 -1.55 9.20
C GLY A 212 12.66 -1.12 9.43
N ALA A 213 12.25 -0.80 10.66
CA ALA A 213 10.93 -0.25 10.93
C ALA A 213 10.89 1.27 10.71
N GLN A 214 9.72 1.80 10.41
CA GLN A 214 9.48 3.23 10.28
C GLN A 214 8.27 3.64 11.13
N LEU A 215 8.39 4.77 11.82
CA LEU A 215 7.26 5.37 12.51
C LEU A 215 6.40 6.14 11.49
N ILE A 216 5.19 5.66 11.25
CA ILE A 216 4.28 6.23 10.25
C ILE A 216 3.35 7.27 10.89
N ALA A 217 2.99 7.07 12.15
CA ALA A 217 2.10 7.95 12.93
C ALA A 217 2.45 7.87 14.42
N PRO A 218 2.09 8.87 15.22
CA PRO A 218 1.49 10.15 14.85
C PRO A 218 2.51 11.14 14.27
N ALA A 219 2.03 12.17 13.55
CA ALA A 219 2.88 13.29 13.18
C ALA A 219 3.22 14.12 14.44
N PHE A 220 4.49 14.52 14.58
CA PHE A 220 4.92 15.36 15.70
C PHE A 220 4.79 16.85 15.36
N PRO A 221 4.52 17.72 16.33
CA PRO A 221 4.35 17.46 17.76
C PRO A 221 2.98 16.89 18.13
N VAL A 222 2.92 16.14 19.25
CA VAL A 222 1.70 15.50 19.77
C VAL A 222 1.26 16.16 21.07
N THR A 223 -0.05 16.24 21.28
CA THR A 223 -0.62 16.61 22.57
C THR A 223 -1.04 15.35 23.33
N PHE A 224 -0.52 15.17 24.52
CA PHE A 224 -0.88 14.08 25.40
C PHE A 224 -1.96 14.54 26.39
N VAL A 225 -2.80 13.62 26.80
CA VAL A 225 -3.79 13.86 27.85
C VAL A 225 -3.54 12.86 28.96
N GLU A 226 -3.41 13.36 30.21
CA GLU A 226 -3.15 12.51 31.37
C GLU A 226 -4.20 11.40 31.49
N GLY A 227 -3.71 10.17 31.67
CA GLY A 227 -4.57 8.98 31.79
C GLY A 227 -5.27 8.54 30.50
N THR A 228 -4.98 9.18 29.36
CA THR A 228 -5.57 8.81 28.06
C THR A 228 -4.49 8.24 27.14
N PRO A 229 -4.64 6.99 26.63
CA PRO A 229 -3.68 6.42 25.70
C PRO A 229 -3.63 7.22 24.38
N THR A 230 -2.41 7.45 23.89
CA THR A 230 -2.15 8.01 22.54
C THR A 230 -1.58 6.89 21.67
N ALA A 231 -2.12 6.67 20.49
CA ALA A 231 -1.65 5.63 19.57
C ALA A 231 -0.37 6.08 18.84
N PHE A 232 0.57 5.17 18.69
CA PHE A 232 1.82 5.30 17.94
C PHE A 232 1.98 4.14 16.97
#